data_45e06b42d7d0751dcdf8e50fb01b165f
#
_entry.id   45e06b42d7d0751dcdf8e50fb01b165f
#
_cell.length_a   1.000
_cell.length_b   1.000
_cell.length_c   1.000
_cell.angle_alpha   90.00
_cell.angle_beta   90.00
_cell.angle_gamma   90.00
#
_symmetry.space_group_name_H-M   'P 1'
#
loop_
_entity.id
_entity.type
_entity.pdbx_description
1 polymer ?
#
loop_
_entity_poly.entity_id
_entity_poly.type
_entity_poly.pdbx_seq_one_letter_code
_entity_poly.pdbx_strand_id
1 'polypeptide(L)'
;MVPSLDASVLKRTEDNILDLMCLMLETRDVRDIPESTTAAVSDVTFQRLSAFLSYHFGDPDLAPEHAANSLRVSPRYVHKVFQIHGTTFGRELLRLRLREADRLLRSSSVRSSSPVPIAEIAYSCGFCSQSHFAVRYKEYYGMTPSERRLGGSHLAKVD
;
A
#
# COMPACT_ATOMS: atom_id res chain seq x y z
N MET A 1 -43.21 -9.64 -4.54
CA MET A 1 -42.01 -9.97 -5.37
C MET A 1 -41.11 -8.75 -5.31
N VAL A 2 -40.14 -8.73 -4.39
CA VAL A 2 -39.19 -7.61 -4.19
C VAL A 2 -38.04 -7.83 -5.17
N PRO A 3 -37.68 -6.87 -6.04
CA PRO A 3 -36.52 -7.02 -6.91
C PRO A 3 -35.25 -7.11 -6.05
N SER A 4 -34.51 -8.17 -6.21
CA SER A 4 -33.18 -8.33 -5.64
C SER A 4 -32.30 -7.24 -6.24
N LEU A 5 -31.88 -6.29 -5.41
CA LEU A 5 -30.88 -5.29 -5.80
C LEU A 5 -29.58 -6.03 -6.12
N ASP A 6 -29.15 -5.89 -7.36
CA ASP A 6 -27.91 -6.47 -7.86
C ASP A 6 -26.72 -5.95 -7.06
N ALA A 7 -25.83 -6.85 -6.60
CA ALA A 7 -24.66 -6.48 -5.78
C ALA A 7 -23.77 -5.44 -6.47
N SER A 8 -23.79 -5.39 -7.81
CA SER A 8 -23.10 -4.39 -8.61
C SER A 8 -23.70 -2.97 -8.47
N VAL A 9 -25.04 -2.89 -8.31
CA VAL A 9 -25.74 -1.60 -8.10
C VAL A 9 -25.50 -1.08 -6.70
N LEU A 10 -25.51 -1.96 -5.69
CA LEU A 10 -25.18 -1.59 -4.30
C LEU A 10 -23.76 -1.05 -4.19
N LYS A 11 -22.77 -1.75 -4.77
CA LYS A 11 -21.37 -1.32 -4.77
C LYS A 11 -21.17 0.02 -5.48
N ARG A 12 -21.88 0.24 -6.61
CA ARG A 12 -21.83 1.49 -7.37
C ARG A 12 -22.48 2.66 -6.61
N THR A 13 -23.50 2.38 -5.80
CA THR A 13 -24.16 3.38 -4.96
C THR A 13 -23.28 3.75 -3.76
N GLU A 14 -22.60 2.78 -3.14
CA GLU A 14 -21.62 3.00 -2.08
C GLU A 14 -20.43 3.83 -2.60
N ASP A 15 -19.90 3.51 -3.78
CA ASP A 15 -18.82 4.26 -4.41
C ASP A 15 -19.22 5.72 -4.70
N ASN A 16 -20.45 5.96 -5.20
CA ASN A 16 -20.96 7.31 -5.46
C ASN A 16 -21.18 8.12 -4.17
N ILE A 17 -21.64 7.49 -3.09
CA ILE A 17 -21.83 8.15 -1.79
C ILE A 17 -20.48 8.54 -1.20
N LEU A 18 -19.48 7.66 -1.29
CA LEU A 18 -18.13 7.95 -0.83
C LEU A 18 -17.47 9.06 -1.64
N ASP A 19 -17.64 9.07 -2.97
CA ASP A 19 -17.15 10.13 -3.84
C ASP A 19 -17.79 11.49 -3.49
N LEU A 20 -19.11 11.51 -3.23
CA LEU A 20 -19.82 12.72 -2.82
C LEU A 20 -19.37 13.22 -1.44
N MET A 21 -19.16 12.31 -0.49
CA MET A 21 -18.65 12.63 0.85
C MET A 21 -17.21 13.14 0.79
N CYS A 22 -16.35 12.55 -0.05
CA CYS A 22 -15.00 13.06 -0.27
C CYS A 22 -15.01 14.47 -0.86
N LEU A 23 -15.89 14.74 -1.84
CA LEU A 23 -16.04 16.07 -2.43
C LEU A 23 -16.55 17.11 -1.40
N MET A 24 -17.46 16.71 -0.54
CA MET A 24 -17.95 17.57 0.56
C MET A 24 -16.88 17.86 1.60
N LEU A 25 -15.98 16.91 1.86
CA LEU A 25 -14.84 17.09 2.78
C LEU A 25 -13.74 18.00 2.18
N GLU A 26 -13.64 18.08 0.85
CA GLU A 26 -12.69 18.98 0.18
C GLU A 26 -13.20 20.42 0.09
N THR A 27 -14.52 20.62 0.00
CA THR A 27 -15.14 21.92 -0.27
C THR A 27 -15.66 22.65 0.98
N ARG A 28 -15.73 21.99 2.14
CA ARG A 28 -16.18 22.60 3.39
C ARG A 28 -15.06 22.68 4.42
N ASP A 29 -15.03 23.82 5.12
CA ASP A 29 -14.34 23.98 6.40
C ASP A 29 -14.82 22.85 7.32
N VAL A 30 -13.91 21.95 7.71
CA VAL A 30 -14.14 20.64 8.38
C VAL A 30 -14.82 20.77 9.76
N ARG A 31 -15.32 21.95 10.15
CA ARG A 31 -15.82 22.25 11.50
C ARG A 31 -17.21 21.69 11.81
N ASP A 32 -17.97 21.23 10.79
CA ASP A 32 -19.38 20.87 10.99
C ASP A 32 -19.72 19.38 10.74
N ILE A 33 -18.73 18.52 10.52
CA ILE A 33 -18.97 17.07 10.33
C ILE A 33 -18.62 16.34 11.63
N PRO A 34 -19.51 15.47 12.17
CA PRO A 34 -19.20 14.67 13.33
C PRO A 34 -17.88 13.91 13.16
N GLU A 35 -16.98 13.99 14.15
CA GLU A 35 -15.67 13.32 14.10
C GLU A 35 -15.78 11.81 13.81
N SER A 36 -16.84 11.17 14.28
CA SER A 36 -17.12 9.75 14.03
C SER A 36 -17.35 9.44 12.55
N THR A 37 -18.02 10.33 11.81
CA THR A 37 -18.26 10.14 10.36
C THR A 37 -16.99 10.35 9.57
N THR A 38 -16.19 11.35 9.94
CA THR A 38 -14.91 11.65 9.30
C THR A 38 -13.90 10.49 9.51
N ALA A 39 -13.88 9.90 10.71
CA ALA A 39 -13.04 8.76 11.03
C ALA A 39 -13.44 7.53 10.20
N ALA A 40 -14.73 7.18 10.15
CA ALA A 40 -15.21 6.02 9.38
C ALA A 40 -14.91 6.15 7.87
N VAL A 41 -15.10 7.33 7.28
CA VAL A 41 -14.78 7.59 5.86
C VAL A 41 -13.27 7.49 5.63
N SER A 42 -12.46 7.99 6.56
CA SER A 42 -11.00 7.89 6.49
C SER A 42 -10.54 6.42 6.52
N ASP A 43 -11.15 5.59 7.38
CA ASP A 43 -10.82 4.16 7.51
C ASP A 43 -11.14 3.40 6.21
N VAL A 44 -12.32 3.60 5.62
CA VAL A 44 -12.70 2.99 4.35
C VAL A 44 -11.76 3.44 3.23
N THR A 45 -11.45 4.73 3.17
CA THR A 45 -10.52 5.26 2.15
C THR A 45 -9.11 4.70 2.35
N PHE A 46 -8.64 4.58 3.58
CA PHE A 46 -7.35 3.96 3.88
C PHE A 46 -7.29 2.50 3.41
N GLN A 47 -8.35 1.73 3.64
CA GLN A 47 -8.43 0.35 3.14
C GLN A 47 -8.37 0.28 1.60
N ARG A 48 -9.10 1.17 0.91
CA ARG A 48 -9.06 1.27 -0.56
C ARG A 48 -7.67 1.65 -1.07
N LEU A 49 -7.01 2.62 -0.44
CA LEU A 49 -5.64 3.03 -0.76
C LEU A 49 -4.64 1.89 -0.51
N SER A 50 -4.79 1.16 0.60
CA SER A 50 -3.94 0.01 0.92
C SER A 50 -4.12 -1.14 -0.07
N ALA A 51 -5.35 -1.39 -0.51
CA ALA A 51 -5.65 -2.35 -1.57
C ALA A 51 -5.01 -1.90 -2.90
N PHE A 52 -5.17 -0.64 -3.29
CA PHE A 52 -4.53 -0.08 -4.48
C PHE A 52 -3.01 -0.26 -4.46
N LEU A 53 -2.35 0.07 -3.35
CA LEU A 53 -0.92 -0.13 -3.18
C LEU A 53 -0.53 -1.62 -3.32
N SER A 54 -1.34 -2.52 -2.77
CA SER A 54 -1.08 -3.97 -2.82
C SER A 54 -1.15 -4.54 -4.24
N TYR A 55 -1.90 -3.92 -5.14
CA TYR A 55 -1.97 -4.31 -6.56
C TYR A 55 -0.88 -3.66 -7.41
N HIS A 56 -0.39 -2.49 -7.01
CA HIS A 56 0.48 -1.67 -7.87
C HIS A 56 1.90 -1.48 -7.31
N PHE A 57 2.27 -2.07 -6.17
CA PHE A 57 3.58 -1.85 -5.52
C PHE A 57 4.78 -2.16 -6.40
N GLY A 58 4.64 -3.05 -7.40
CA GLY A 58 5.69 -3.41 -8.34
C GLY A 58 6.01 -2.34 -9.39
N ASP A 59 5.15 -1.33 -9.55
CA ASP A 59 5.42 -0.19 -10.43
C ASP A 59 6.46 0.75 -9.77
N PRO A 60 7.66 0.91 -10.35
CA PRO A 60 8.71 1.76 -9.76
C PRO A 60 8.31 3.23 -9.68
N ASP A 61 7.45 3.71 -10.61
CA ASP A 61 7.02 5.10 -10.70
C ASP A 61 5.72 5.38 -9.93
N LEU A 62 5.25 4.40 -9.14
CA LEU A 62 4.01 4.56 -8.37
C LEU A 62 4.09 5.74 -7.41
N ALA A 63 3.19 6.71 -7.61
CA ALA A 63 3.10 7.96 -6.87
C ALA A 63 1.69 8.16 -6.28
N PRO A 64 1.53 9.05 -5.27
CA PRO A 64 0.23 9.38 -4.68
C PRO A 64 -0.82 9.81 -5.70
N GLU A 65 -0.41 10.48 -6.78
CA GLU A 65 -1.26 10.96 -7.86
C GLU A 65 -1.97 9.81 -8.59
N HIS A 66 -1.31 8.66 -8.75
CA HIS A 66 -1.91 7.47 -9.37
C HIS A 66 -3.05 6.90 -8.50
N ALA A 67 -2.83 6.83 -7.20
CA ALA A 67 -3.85 6.42 -6.25
C ALA A 67 -5.01 7.43 -6.18
N ALA A 68 -4.70 8.72 -6.17
CA ALA A 68 -5.68 9.80 -6.16
C ALA A 68 -6.59 9.73 -7.39
N ASN A 69 -6.01 9.59 -8.59
CA ASN A 69 -6.76 9.46 -9.83
C ASN A 69 -7.64 8.20 -9.85
N SER A 70 -7.11 7.06 -9.39
CA SER A 70 -7.84 5.80 -9.34
C SER A 70 -9.04 5.85 -8.40
N LEU A 71 -8.90 6.50 -7.23
CA LEU A 71 -9.94 6.63 -6.21
C LEU A 71 -10.79 7.90 -6.38
N ARG A 72 -10.51 8.75 -7.38
CA ARG A 72 -11.18 10.03 -7.65
C ARG A 72 -11.17 10.98 -6.44
N VAL A 73 -10.03 11.06 -5.79
CA VAL A 73 -9.76 11.98 -4.67
C VAL A 73 -8.57 12.87 -5.00
N SER A 74 -8.35 13.93 -4.22
CA SER A 74 -7.16 14.76 -4.40
C SER A 74 -5.90 14.08 -3.83
N PRO A 75 -4.69 14.33 -4.38
CA PRO A 75 -3.44 13.87 -3.79
C PRO A 75 -3.25 14.34 -2.34
N ARG A 76 -3.71 15.57 -2.03
CA ARG A 76 -3.72 16.11 -0.66
C ARG A 76 -4.54 15.25 0.29
N TYR A 77 -5.71 14.75 -0.16
CA TYR A 77 -6.54 13.88 0.66
C TYR A 77 -5.89 12.50 0.86
N VAL A 78 -5.22 11.96 -0.14
CA VAL A 78 -4.41 10.73 0.01
C VAL A 78 -3.38 10.89 1.13
N HIS A 79 -2.60 11.98 1.12
CA HIS A 79 -1.63 12.27 2.18
C HIS A 79 -2.30 12.41 3.56
N LYS A 80 -3.43 13.12 3.64
CA LYS A 80 -4.18 13.31 4.88
C LYS A 80 -4.66 11.98 5.46
N VAL A 81 -5.19 11.09 4.64
CA VAL A 81 -5.65 9.76 5.07
C VAL A 81 -4.50 8.95 5.66
N PHE A 82 -3.35 8.87 4.99
CA PHE A 82 -2.18 8.17 5.54
C PHE A 82 -1.69 8.81 6.84
N GLN A 83 -1.70 10.13 6.94
CA GLN A 83 -1.28 10.85 8.15
C GLN A 83 -2.20 10.56 9.35
N ILE A 84 -3.52 10.51 9.15
CA ILE A 84 -4.50 10.12 10.18
C ILE A 84 -4.18 8.72 10.72
N HIS A 85 -3.72 7.80 9.86
CA HIS A 85 -3.34 6.44 10.23
C HIS A 85 -1.87 6.31 10.69
N GLY A 86 -1.21 7.42 11.02
CA GLY A 86 0.15 7.43 11.60
C GLY A 86 1.25 7.01 10.63
N THR A 87 0.99 7.02 9.31
CA THR A 87 1.95 6.59 8.29
C THR A 87 2.01 7.58 7.12
N THR A 88 2.72 7.22 6.06
CA THR A 88 2.76 7.97 4.79
C THR A 88 2.62 7.01 3.62
N PHE A 89 2.16 7.52 2.47
CA PHE A 89 2.09 6.73 1.23
C PHE A 89 3.41 6.02 0.91
N GLY A 90 4.52 6.76 0.97
CA GLY A 90 5.85 6.21 0.67
C GLY A 90 6.31 5.15 1.69
N ARG A 91 6.00 5.32 2.98
CA ARG A 91 6.32 4.33 4.02
C ARG A 91 5.53 3.05 3.81
N GLU A 92 4.25 3.18 3.52
CA GLU A 92 3.38 2.02 3.30
C GLU A 92 3.75 1.26 2.02
N LEU A 93 4.04 1.99 0.94
CA LEU A 93 4.56 1.41 -0.31
C LEU A 93 5.88 0.68 -0.09
N LEU A 94 6.83 1.29 0.61
CA LEU A 94 8.12 0.67 0.93
C LEU A 94 7.91 -0.62 1.75
N ARG A 95 7.02 -0.59 2.75
CA ARG A 95 6.69 -1.74 3.59
C ARG A 95 6.15 -2.91 2.76
N LEU A 96 5.25 -2.64 1.81
CA LEU A 96 4.69 -3.66 0.91
C LEU A 96 5.77 -4.26 0.00
N ARG A 97 6.60 -3.41 -0.62
CA ARG A 97 7.72 -3.84 -1.47
C ARG A 97 8.70 -4.75 -0.71
N LEU A 98 9.08 -4.35 0.50
CA LEU A 98 10.01 -5.12 1.32
C LEU A 98 9.40 -6.44 1.80
N ARG A 99 8.12 -6.47 2.16
CA ARG A 99 7.42 -7.71 2.54
C ARG A 99 7.37 -8.71 1.40
N GLU A 100 7.05 -8.26 0.20
CA GLU A 100 7.02 -9.15 -0.97
C GLU A 100 8.43 -9.64 -1.32
N ALA A 101 9.43 -8.77 -1.27
CA ALA A 101 10.82 -9.16 -1.47
C ALA A 101 11.28 -10.20 -0.43
N ASP A 102 10.93 -10.04 0.85
CA ASP A 102 11.23 -11.02 1.90
C ASP A 102 10.56 -12.38 1.62
N ARG A 103 9.31 -12.38 1.18
CA ARG A 103 8.60 -13.59 0.76
C ARG A 103 9.31 -14.31 -0.38
N LEU A 104 9.72 -13.56 -1.42
CA LEU A 104 10.43 -14.09 -2.57
C LEU A 104 11.83 -14.61 -2.21
N LEU A 105 12.57 -13.91 -1.36
CA LEU A 105 13.89 -14.35 -0.88
C LEU A 105 13.81 -15.67 -0.11
N ARG A 106 12.79 -15.83 0.75
CA ARG A 106 12.57 -17.08 1.50
C ARG A 106 12.17 -18.24 0.59
N SER A 107 11.32 -18.00 -0.41
CA SER A 107 10.90 -19.02 -1.37
C SER A 107 12.01 -19.42 -2.33
N SER A 108 12.94 -18.50 -2.63
CA SER A 108 14.12 -18.71 -3.47
C SER A 108 15.34 -19.21 -2.69
N SER A 109 15.12 -19.86 -1.51
CA SER A 109 16.23 -20.36 -0.73
C SER A 109 17.09 -21.38 -1.50
N VAL A 110 18.31 -21.61 -1.04
CA VAL A 110 19.41 -22.41 -1.65
C VAL A 110 19.00 -23.83 -2.12
N ARG A 111 17.80 -24.28 -1.81
CA ARG A 111 17.26 -25.59 -2.25
C ARG A 111 16.71 -25.58 -3.69
N SER A 112 16.60 -24.42 -4.33
CA SER A 112 16.17 -24.33 -5.73
C SER A 112 17.39 -24.54 -6.65
N SER A 113 17.22 -25.39 -7.65
CA SER A 113 18.26 -25.67 -8.67
C SER A 113 18.69 -24.42 -9.46
N SER A 114 17.91 -23.34 -9.41
CA SER A 114 18.21 -22.04 -10.02
C SER A 114 17.53 -20.94 -9.21
N PRO A 115 18.21 -20.36 -8.20
CA PRO A 115 17.63 -19.29 -7.40
C PRO A 115 17.51 -18.00 -8.22
N VAL A 116 16.34 -17.34 -8.14
CA VAL A 116 16.09 -16.04 -8.80
C VAL A 116 17.12 -15.01 -8.32
N PRO A 117 17.80 -14.27 -9.20
CA PRO A 117 18.75 -13.23 -8.82
C PRO A 117 18.14 -12.20 -7.87
N ILE A 118 18.91 -11.71 -6.88
CA ILE A 118 18.44 -10.69 -5.93
C ILE A 118 18.05 -9.39 -6.66
N ALA A 119 18.77 -9.06 -7.74
CA ALA A 119 18.45 -7.92 -8.58
C ALA A 119 17.05 -8.05 -9.22
N GLU A 120 16.71 -9.23 -9.70
CA GLU A 120 15.40 -9.51 -10.31
C GLU A 120 14.27 -9.40 -9.26
N ILE A 121 14.50 -9.90 -8.04
CA ILE A 121 13.57 -9.71 -6.93
C ILE A 121 13.40 -8.23 -6.61
N ALA A 122 14.49 -7.45 -6.57
CA ALA A 122 14.41 -6.02 -6.32
C ALA A 122 13.55 -5.31 -7.38
N TYR A 123 13.82 -5.56 -8.66
CA TYR A 123 13.07 -4.94 -9.76
C TYR A 123 11.60 -5.36 -9.79
N SER A 124 11.30 -6.65 -9.59
CA SER A 124 9.91 -7.13 -9.53
C SER A 124 9.10 -6.55 -8.37
N CYS A 125 9.78 -6.11 -7.30
CA CYS A 125 9.18 -5.39 -6.18
C CYS A 125 9.16 -3.87 -6.35
N GLY A 126 9.46 -3.33 -7.55
CA GLY A 126 9.38 -1.90 -7.85
C GLY A 126 10.56 -1.06 -7.37
N PHE A 127 11.72 -1.67 -7.05
CA PHE A 127 12.93 -0.90 -6.77
C PHE A 127 13.68 -0.58 -8.06
N CYS A 128 14.12 0.67 -8.22
CA CYS A 128 14.88 1.11 -9.40
C CYS A 128 16.34 0.62 -9.38
N SER A 129 16.86 0.16 -8.24
CA SER A 129 18.22 -0.39 -8.16
C SER A 129 18.36 -1.42 -7.04
N GLN A 130 19.20 -2.42 -7.28
CA GLN A 130 19.55 -3.44 -6.28
C GLN A 130 20.25 -2.84 -5.06
N SER A 131 21.08 -1.82 -5.23
CA SER A 131 21.80 -1.18 -4.15
C SER A 131 20.84 -0.45 -3.20
N HIS A 132 19.91 0.32 -3.74
CA HIS A 132 18.86 0.98 -2.95
C HIS A 132 18.01 -0.04 -2.20
N PHE A 133 17.59 -1.11 -2.88
CA PHE A 133 16.87 -2.21 -2.25
C PHE A 133 17.64 -2.81 -1.07
N ALA A 134 18.92 -3.16 -1.25
CA ALA A 134 19.73 -3.79 -0.21
C ALA A 134 19.87 -2.92 1.04
N VAL A 135 20.06 -1.61 0.86
CA VAL A 135 20.12 -0.63 1.97
C VAL A 135 18.79 -0.60 2.72
N ARG A 136 17.66 -0.38 2.01
CA ARG A 136 16.32 -0.32 2.64
C ARG A 136 15.91 -1.62 3.30
N TYR A 137 16.25 -2.75 2.69
CA TYR A 137 15.99 -4.07 3.25
C TYR A 137 16.75 -4.27 4.57
N LYS A 138 18.06 -3.93 4.60
CA LYS A 138 18.88 -4.02 5.82
C LYS A 138 18.39 -3.08 6.93
N GLU A 139 18.01 -1.85 6.59
CA GLU A 139 17.43 -0.90 7.54
C GLU A 139 16.15 -1.44 8.18
N TYR A 140 15.30 -2.11 7.40
CA TYR A 140 14.01 -2.60 7.85
C TYR A 140 14.09 -3.93 8.62
N TYR A 141 14.89 -4.89 8.12
CA TYR A 141 14.97 -6.25 8.68
C TYR A 141 16.23 -6.51 9.52
N GLY A 142 17.18 -5.58 9.59
CA GLY A 142 18.43 -5.72 10.32
C GLY A 142 19.45 -6.67 9.67
N MET A 143 19.14 -7.22 8.50
CA MET A 143 19.99 -8.14 7.74
C MET A 143 19.92 -7.86 6.25
N THR A 144 20.93 -8.32 5.50
CA THR A 144 20.95 -8.17 4.04
C THR A 144 20.02 -9.18 3.34
N PRO A 145 19.57 -8.89 2.10
CA PRO A 145 18.83 -9.86 1.28
C PRO A 145 19.57 -11.19 1.07
N SER A 146 20.91 -11.15 0.96
CA SER A 146 21.72 -12.35 0.80
C SER A 146 21.71 -13.23 2.05
N GLU A 147 21.86 -12.63 3.24
CA GLU A 147 21.77 -13.34 4.52
C GLU A 147 20.40 -13.97 4.72
N ARG A 148 19.33 -13.24 4.35
CA ARG A 148 17.96 -13.77 4.40
C ARG A 148 17.79 -14.99 3.51
N ARG A 149 18.31 -14.98 2.29
CA ARG A 149 18.24 -16.11 1.36
C ARG A 149 18.97 -17.35 1.90
N LEU A 150 20.07 -17.16 2.61
CA LEU A 150 20.84 -18.25 3.23
C LEU A 150 20.19 -18.82 4.51
N GLY A 151 19.01 -18.38 4.86
CA GLY A 151 18.27 -18.90 6.03
C GLY A 151 18.55 -18.14 7.35
N GLY A 152 19.12 -16.95 7.29
CA GLY A 152 19.29 -16.08 8.46
C GLY A 152 17.96 -15.79 9.14
N SER A 153 17.78 -16.28 10.36
CA SER A 153 16.65 -15.95 11.24
C SER A 153 16.99 -14.71 12.05
N HIS A 154 16.37 -13.57 11.71
CA HIS A 154 16.33 -12.43 12.63
C HIS A 154 14.90 -11.86 12.67
N LEU A 155 14.43 -11.60 13.87
CA LEU A 155 13.11 -11.04 14.12
C LEU A 155 13.05 -9.61 13.60
N ALA A 156 12.06 -9.30 12.78
CA ALA A 156 11.75 -7.95 12.36
C ALA A 156 11.54 -7.06 13.61
N LYS A 157 12.17 -5.91 13.67
CA LYS A 157 11.74 -4.85 14.57
C LYS A 157 10.36 -4.41 14.10
N VAL A 158 9.35 -4.81 14.85
CA VAL A 158 7.99 -4.27 14.76
C VAL A 158 7.99 -3.02 15.64
N ASP A 159 7.94 -1.85 15.04
CA ASP A 159 7.47 -0.60 15.66
C ASP A 159 6.11 -0.25 15.08
#